data_a0bd6978ac2c50bdec8e8627890f401b
#
_entry.id   a0bd6978ac2c50bdec8e8627890f401b
#
_cell.length_a   1.000
_cell.length_b   1.000
_cell.length_c   1.000
_cell.angle_alpha   90.00
_cell.angle_beta   90.00
_cell.angle_gamma   90.00
#
_symmetry.space_group_name_H-M   'P 1'
#
loop_
_entity.id
_entity.type
_entity.pdbx_description
1 polymer ?
#
loop_
_entity_poly.entity_id
_entity_poly.type
_entity_poly.pdbx_seq_one_letter_code
_entity_poly.pdbx_strand_id
1 'polypeptide(L)'
;MAFLEVHMVQVREIIQRWQAGENKMAIGRASGVSARTVGRYIEAAASFGLTQDGEPPGEDVLAQLLRRNHPGPLPTRETPAAARLAGREEQLARWLQEERLQLTRVHELLIREGVTVSYTSLRRYVREAGLWKPAPATLRMADWPPGEVAEMDFGRLGSIIDAESGKKQTVWALLIVLPYSRHCFAWPLLQQTLAESIAGLEAAWQFFGGVPKRLILDNFSAAIAGPDALEPRPTRGFIEYSQERGFLCDPARVRRPKDKPHVERGIQYLRERFFKGGSFRSLDDCREQAERWCSEVAGLRVHGTTRQLPRPVFEAEERAKLKTYDGVVYDVPEWKEVT
;
A
#
# COMPACT_ATOMS: atom_id res chain seq x y z
N MET A 1 -14.99 -7.44 13.29
CA MET A 1 -14.90 -6.78 14.61
C MET A 1 -13.51 -7.07 15.16
N ALA A 2 -12.66 -6.06 15.31
CA ALA A 2 -11.36 -6.20 15.96
C ALA A 2 -11.61 -6.45 17.45
N PHE A 3 -11.07 -7.54 17.99
CA PHE A 3 -11.03 -7.75 19.43
C PHE A 3 -10.10 -6.68 20.01
N LEU A 4 -10.66 -5.72 20.73
CA LEU A 4 -9.87 -4.79 21.54
C LEU A 4 -9.20 -5.63 22.63
N GLU A 5 -7.88 -5.64 22.61
CA GLU A 5 -7.07 -6.27 23.65
C GLU A 5 -7.19 -5.41 24.91
N VAL A 6 -7.73 -5.98 25.98
CA VAL A 6 -7.92 -5.25 27.26
C VAL A 6 -6.59 -5.30 28.01
N HIS A 7 -6.04 -4.14 28.34
CA HIS A 7 -4.78 -4.01 29.07
C HIS A 7 -4.98 -3.93 30.61
N MET A 8 -3.93 -4.18 31.37
CA MET A 8 -3.93 -4.15 32.84
C MET A 8 -4.56 -2.87 33.40
N VAL A 9 -4.29 -1.72 32.79
CA VAL A 9 -4.84 -0.41 33.19
C VAL A 9 -6.37 -0.39 33.09
N GLN A 10 -6.93 -0.96 32.00
CA GLN A 10 -8.38 -1.04 31.81
C GLN A 10 -9.02 -2.03 32.77
N VAL A 11 -8.35 -3.16 33.09
CA VAL A 11 -8.86 -4.10 34.10
C VAL A 11 -8.94 -3.42 35.46
N ARG A 12 -7.91 -2.68 35.85
CA ARG A 12 -7.90 -1.89 37.10
C ARG A 12 -9.05 -0.89 37.12
N GLU A 13 -9.26 -0.13 36.06
CA GLU A 13 -10.33 0.85 35.95
C GLU A 13 -11.73 0.18 36.05
N ILE A 14 -11.95 -0.94 35.36
CA ILE A 14 -13.20 -1.69 35.43
C ILE A 14 -13.51 -2.10 36.87
N ILE A 15 -12.52 -2.64 37.58
CA ILE A 15 -12.72 -3.12 38.97
C ILE A 15 -12.95 -1.96 39.93
N GLN A 16 -12.19 -0.87 39.84
CA GLN A 16 -12.35 0.31 40.65
C GLN A 16 -13.74 0.95 40.47
N ARG A 17 -14.22 1.10 39.25
CA ARG A 17 -15.56 1.64 38.96
C ARG A 17 -16.67 0.71 39.46
N TRP A 18 -16.48 -0.60 39.33
CA TRP A 18 -17.41 -1.58 39.87
C TRP A 18 -17.48 -1.51 41.41
N GLN A 19 -16.34 -1.38 42.07
CA GLN A 19 -16.28 -1.18 43.51
C GLN A 19 -16.91 0.16 43.98
N ALA A 20 -16.84 1.18 43.10
CA ALA A 20 -17.52 2.45 43.30
C ALA A 20 -19.07 2.38 43.04
N GLY A 21 -19.61 1.21 42.75
CA GLY A 21 -21.04 0.99 42.53
C GLY A 21 -21.57 1.31 41.15
N GLU A 22 -20.71 1.61 40.17
CA GLU A 22 -21.11 1.87 38.80
C GLU A 22 -21.67 0.61 38.12
N ASN A 23 -22.68 0.79 37.25
CA ASN A 23 -23.25 -0.33 36.50
C ASN A 23 -22.41 -0.69 35.25
N LYS A 24 -22.57 -1.94 34.76
CA LYS A 24 -21.84 -2.49 33.63
C LYS A 24 -21.84 -1.60 32.36
N MET A 25 -22.95 -0.90 32.10
CA MET A 25 -23.12 -0.05 30.94
C MET A 25 -22.31 1.27 31.08
N ALA A 26 -22.31 1.84 32.28
CA ALA A 26 -21.54 3.05 32.59
C ALA A 26 -20.02 2.75 32.54
N ILE A 27 -19.60 1.67 33.18
CA ILE A 27 -18.21 1.20 33.15
C ILE A 27 -17.75 0.93 31.70
N GLY A 28 -18.59 0.29 30.90
CA GLY A 28 -18.26 0.00 29.49
C GLY A 28 -18.05 1.27 28.67
N ARG A 29 -18.87 2.30 28.87
CA ARG A 29 -18.73 3.60 28.20
C ARG A 29 -17.46 4.31 28.62
N ALA A 30 -17.13 4.30 29.90
CA ALA A 30 -15.98 4.99 30.46
C ALA A 30 -14.65 4.31 30.07
N SER A 31 -14.58 2.98 30.14
CA SER A 31 -13.36 2.21 29.84
C SER A 31 -13.15 1.88 28.35
N GLY A 32 -14.12 2.21 27.48
CA GLY A 32 -14.08 1.84 26.05
C GLY A 32 -14.23 0.35 25.80
N VAL A 33 -14.69 -0.42 26.78
CA VAL A 33 -14.83 -1.89 26.73
C VAL A 33 -16.31 -2.28 26.65
N SER A 34 -16.65 -3.34 25.90
CA SER A 34 -18.05 -3.75 25.81
C SER A 34 -18.63 -4.16 27.17
N ALA A 35 -19.90 -3.83 27.45
CA ALA A 35 -20.59 -4.18 28.70
C ALA A 35 -20.56 -5.71 28.98
N ARG A 36 -20.52 -6.54 27.93
CA ARG A 36 -20.36 -8.01 28.03
C ARG A 36 -18.97 -8.36 28.56
N THR A 37 -17.92 -7.71 28.07
CA THR A 37 -16.56 -7.92 28.54
C THR A 37 -16.39 -7.42 29.97
N VAL A 38 -16.95 -6.25 30.30
CA VAL A 38 -17.00 -5.74 31.69
C VAL A 38 -17.67 -6.77 32.61
N GLY A 39 -18.82 -7.35 32.21
CA GLY A 39 -19.50 -8.39 33.00
C GLY A 39 -18.59 -9.57 33.29
N ARG A 40 -17.82 -10.05 32.34
CA ARG A 40 -16.87 -11.17 32.54
C ARG A 40 -15.78 -10.84 33.56
N TYR A 41 -15.26 -9.61 33.55
CA TYR A 41 -14.27 -9.18 34.54
C TYR A 41 -14.86 -9.06 35.95
N ILE A 42 -16.09 -8.57 36.08
CA ILE A 42 -16.81 -8.49 37.36
C ILE A 42 -17.10 -9.90 37.92
N GLU A 43 -17.58 -10.81 37.10
CA GLU A 43 -17.84 -12.22 37.49
C GLU A 43 -16.51 -12.91 37.90
N ALA A 44 -15.45 -12.66 37.15
CA ALA A 44 -14.13 -13.17 37.56
C ALA A 44 -13.68 -12.56 38.89
N ALA A 45 -13.80 -11.25 39.07
CA ALA A 45 -13.43 -10.57 40.32
C ALA A 45 -14.19 -11.12 41.53
N ALA A 46 -15.52 -11.31 41.39
CA ALA A 46 -16.32 -11.94 42.44
C ALA A 46 -15.84 -13.35 42.78
N SER A 47 -15.39 -14.13 41.78
CA SER A 47 -14.81 -15.47 42.05
C SER A 47 -13.45 -15.46 42.75
N PHE A 48 -12.76 -14.32 42.77
CA PHE A 48 -11.54 -14.08 43.56
C PHE A 48 -11.85 -13.44 44.95
N GLY A 49 -13.15 -13.35 45.31
CA GLY A 49 -13.55 -12.81 46.62
C GLY A 49 -13.62 -11.28 46.69
N LEU A 50 -13.51 -10.59 45.53
CA LEU A 50 -13.67 -9.14 45.50
C LEU A 50 -15.14 -8.76 45.61
N THR A 51 -15.43 -7.73 46.41
CA THR A 51 -16.76 -7.17 46.62
C THR A 51 -16.85 -5.70 46.19
N GLN A 52 -18.05 -5.17 46.03
CA GLN A 52 -18.23 -3.76 45.67
C GLN A 52 -17.67 -2.79 46.69
N ASP A 53 -17.75 -3.11 47.97
CA ASP A 53 -17.27 -2.26 49.06
C ASP A 53 -15.89 -2.73 49.60
N GLY A 54 -15.19 -3.59 48.87
CA GLY A 54 -13.92 -4.17 49.27
C GLY A 54 -12.70 -3.30 48.97
N GLU A 55 -11.57 -3.67 49.52
CA GLU A 55 -10.30 -3.00 49.23
C GLU A 55 -9.89 -3.19 47.76
N PRO A 56 -9.20 -2.20 47.17
CA PRO A 56 -8.68 -2.31 45.80
C PRO A 56 -7.76 -3.52 45.65
N PRO A 57 -7.92 -4.34 44.60
CA PRO A 57 -7.09 -5.52 44.40
C PRO A 57 -5.63 -5.15 44.12
N GLY A 58 -4.72 -5.94 44.67
CA GLY A 58 -3.30 -5.87 44.36
C GLY A 58 -3.00 -6.24 42.90
N GLU A 59 -1.79 -5.92 42.46
CA GLU A 59 -1.36 -6.17 41.07
C GLU A 59 -1.41 -7.67 40.71
N ASP A 60 -1.12 -8.56 41.64
CA ASP A 60 -1.17 -10.01 41.44
C ASP A 60 -2.57 -10.50 41.09
N VAL A 61 -3.60 -9.95 41.77
CA VAL A 61 -5.00 -10.29 41.53
C VAL A 61 -5.46 -9.72 40.18
N LEU A 62 -5.06 -8.50 39.88
CA LEU A 62 -5.33 -7.89 38.56
C LEU A 62 -4.70 -8.70 37.41
N ALA A 63 -3.46 -9.17 37.61
CA ALA A 63 -2.78 -10.02 36.63
C ALA A 63 -3.48 -11.37 36.43
N GLN A 64 -3.99 -11.96 37.51
CA GLN A 64 -4.77 -13.19 37.44
C GLN A 64 -6.12 -12.98 36.74
N LEU A 65 -6.81 -11.87 37.02
CA LEU A 65 -8.06 -11.48 36.31
C LEU A 65 -7.82 -11.30 34.82
N LEU A 66 -6.71 -10.66 34.45
CA LEU A 66 -6.34 -10.49 33.05
C LEU A 66 -6.09 -11.85 32.37
N ARG A 67 -5.29 -12.72 32.98
CA ARG A 67 -4.97 -14.06 32.46
C ARG A 67 -6.20 -14.95 32.32
N ARG A 68 -7.14 -14.90 33.28
CA ARG A 68 -8.37 -15.70 33.24
C ARG A 68 -9.32 -15.28 32.15
N ASN A 69 -9.44 -13.99 31.89
CA ASN A 69 -10.31 -13.45 30.87
C ASN A 69 -9.67 -13.35 29.48
N HIS A 70 -8.37 -13.43 29.40
CA HIS A 70 -7.57 -13.69 28.22
C HIS A 70 -6.81 -15.00 28.42
N PRO A 71 -7.47 -16.15 28.35
CA PRO A 71 -6.72 -17.39 28.25
C PRO A 71 -5.80 -17.21 27.05
N GLY A 72 -4.50 -17.40 27.28
CA GLY A 72 -3.51 -17.45 26.22
C GLY A 72 -4.00 -18.33 25.06
N PRO A 73 -3.35 -18.33 23.93
CA PRO A 73 -3.79 -19.10 22.77
C PRO A 73 -4.22 -20.49 23.25
N LEU A 74 -5.48 -20.82 23.01
CA LEU A 74 -6.03 -22.14 23.32
C LEU A 74 -5.02 -23.17 22.82
N PRO A 75 -4.69 -24.23 23.59
CA PRO A 75 -3.82 -25.29 23.13
C PRO A 75 -4.29 -25.67 21.75
N THR A 76 -3.39 -25.69 20.79
CA THR A 76 -3.64 -25.87 19.38
C THR A 76 -4.48 -27.12 19.22
N ARG A 77 -5.79 -26.95 19.02
CA ARG A 77 -6.64 -28.07 18.69
C ARG A 77 -6.09 -28.60 17.38
N GLU A 78 -5.64 -29.84 17.35
CA GLU A 78 -5.23 -30.50 16.12
C GLU A 78 -6.38 -30.36 15.11
N THR A 79 -6.27 -29.34 14.26
CA THR A 79 -7.28 -29.15 13.21
C THR A 79 -6.89 -30.04 12.06
N PRO A 80 -7.85 -30.58 11.29
CA PRO A 80 -7.54 -31.37 10.09
C PRO A 80 -6.58 -30.66 9.14
N ALA A 81 -6.60 -29.33 9.16
CA ALA A 81 -5.68 -28.52 8.37
C ALA A 81 -4.23 -28.53 8.93
N ALA A 82 -4.08 -28.51 10.26
CA ALA A 82 -2.76 -28.63 10.90
C ALA A 82 -2.15 -29.99 10.64
N ALA A 83 -2.92 -31.07 10.72
CA ALA A 83 -2.47 -32.40 10.40
C ALA A 83 -2.00 -32.55 8.93
N ARG A 84 -2.65 -31.87 7.99
CA ARG A 84 -2.24 -31.87 6.56
C ARG A 84 -0.98 -31.05 6.28
N LEU A 85 -0.65 -30.09 7.14
CA LEU A 85 0.53 -29.24 7.03
C LEU A 85 1.70 -29.74 7.87
N ALA A 86 1.44 -30.63 8.84
CA ALA A 86 2.47 -31.26 9.67
C ALA A 86 3.48 -32.04 8.80
N GLY A 87 4.77 -31.86 9.14
CA GLY A 87 5.88 -32.45 8.38
C GLY A 87 6.29 -31.65 7.14
N ARG A 88 5.69 -30.48 6.89
CA ARG A 88 6.03 -29.59 5.77
C ARG A 88 6.68 -28.28 6.24
N GLU A 89 7.06 -28.19 7.49
CA GLU A 89 7.59 -26.97 8.09
C GLU A 89 8.84 -26.48 7.37
N GLU A 90 9.75 -27.36 7.01
CA GLU A 90 10.96 -27.01 6.25
C GLU A 90 10.63 -26.47 4.85
N GLN A 91 9.69 -27.10 4.15
CA GLN A 91 9.23 -26.66 2.84
C GLN A 91 8.58 -25.27 2.93
N LEU A 92 7.71 -25.07 3.93
CA LEU A 92 7.05 -23.78 4.18
C LEU A 92 8.05 -22.71 4.58
N ALA A 93 9.04 -23.03 5.42
CA ALA A 93 10.11 -22.13 5.81
C ALA A 93 10.93 -21.69 4.59
N ARG A 94 11.37 -22.62 3.75
CA ARG A 94 12.09 -22.33 2.51
C ARG A 94 11.29 -21.37 1.62
N TRP A 95 10.03 -21.68 1.33
CA TRP A 95 9.19 -20.85 0.48
C TRP A 95 8.94 -19.44 1.04
N LEU A 96 8.72 -19.32 2.35
CA LEU A 96 8.36 -18.06 2.98
C LEU A 96 9.56 -17.19 3.35
N GLN A 97 10.67 -17.81 3.80
CA GLN A 97 11.81 -17.09 4.36
C GLN A 97 12.98 -16.98 3.36
N GLU A 98 13.29 -18.04 2.61
CA GLU A 98 14.38 -18.04 1.64
C GLU A 98 13.94 -17.53 0.27
N GLU A 99 12.90 -18.14 -0.32
CA GLU A 99 12.36 -17.75 -1.64
C GLU A 99 11.44 -16.52 -1.55
N ARG A 100 11.06 -16.09 -0.35
CA ARG A 100 10.19 -14.93 -0.06
C ARG A 100 8.88 -14.92 -0.84
N LEU A 101 8.28 -16.09 -1.03
CA LEU A 101 7.02 -16.22 -1.71
C LEU A 101 5.89 -15.56 -0.91
N GLN A 102 4.94 -14.98 -1.61
CA GLN A 102 3.71 -14.51 -0.97
C GLN A 102 2.89 -15.70 -0.47
N LEU A 103 2.24 -15.55 0.66
CA LEU A 103 1.43 -16.62 1.26
C LEU A 103 0.32 -17.14 0.33
N THR A 104 -0.22 -16.29 -0.54
CA THR A 104 -1.16 -16.67 -1.60
C THR A 104 -0.52 -17.64 -2.58
N ARG A 105 0.75 -17.39 -2.94
CA ARG A 105 1.50 -18.28 -3.84
C ARG A 105 1.81 -19.62 -3.17
N VAL A 106 2.19 -19.60 -1.91
CA VAL A 106 2.40 -20.82 -1.11
C VAL A 106 1.12 -21.67 -1.06
N HIS A 107 -0.03 -21.03 -0.88
CA HIS A 107 -1.33 -21.70 -0.89
C HIS A 107 -1.63 -22.38 -2.24
N GLU A 108 -1.37 -21.67 -3.36
CA GLU A 108 -1.53 -22.24 -4.71
C GLU A 108 -0.60 -23.44 -4.95
N LEU A 109 0.65 -23.40 -4.48
CA LEU A 109 1.61 -24.47 -4.61
C LEU A 109 1.16 -25.71 -3.82
N LEU A 110 0.70 -25.51 -2.57
CA LEU A 110 0.13 -26.59 -1.75
C LEU A 110 -1.05 -27.29 -2.45
N ILE A 111 -1.96 -26.52 -3.04
CA ILE A 111 -3.09 -27.06 -3.79
C ILE A 111 -2.60 -27.90 -4.98
N ARG A 112 -1.59 -27.45 -5.72
CA ARG A 112 -0.98 -28.19 -6.84
C ARG A 112 -0.33 -29.49 -6.38
N GLU A 113 0.21 -29.54 -5.17
CA GLU A 113 0.75 -30.75 -4.54
C GLU A 113 -0.34 -31.64 -3.92
N GLY A 114 -1.62 -31.35 -4.11
CA GLY A 114 -2.74 -32.11 -3.58
C GLY A 114 -3.08 -31.82 -2.10
N VAL A 115 -2.44 -30.82 -1.50
CA VAL A 115 -2.71 -30.43 -0.10
C VAL A 115 -3.84 -29.42 -0.05
N THR A 116 -5.05 -29.90 0.19
CA THR A 116 -6.26 -29.07 0.27
C THR A 116 -6.41 -28.50 1.67
N VAL A 117 -6.07 -27.23 1.84
CA VAL A 117 -6.28 -26.43 3.06
C VAL A 117 -6.87 -25.08 2.69
N SER A 118 -7.68 -24.48 3.58
CA SER A 118 -8.13 -23.11 3.33
C SER A 118 -6.98 -22.12 3.54
N TYR A 119 -6.99 -21.00 2.79
CA TYR A 119 -6.01 -19.93 2.98
C TYR A 119 -5.97 -19.43 4.43
N THR A 120 -7.11 -19.33 5.09
CA THR A 120 -7.22 -18.91 6.49
C THR A 120 -6.53 -19.89 7.44
N SER A 121 -6.67 -21.20 7.18
CA SER A 121 -6.01 -22.24 7.98
C SER A 121 -4.50 -22.24 7.77
N LEU A 122 -4.04 -22.12 6.52
CA LEU A 122 -2.61 -21.98 6.22
C LEU A 122 -2.04 -20.74 6.92
N ARG A 123 -2.67 -19.58 6.78
CA ARG A 123 -2.23 -18.34 7.41
C ARG A 123 -2.10 -18.46 8.92
N ARG A 124 -3.06 -19.12 9.56
CA ARG A 124 -3.00 -19.38 11.02
C ARG A 124 -1.82 -20.30 11.36
N TYR A 125 -1.68 -21.41 10.65
CA TYR A 125 -0.62 -22.39 10.88
C TYR A 125 0.77 -21.76 10.78
N VAL A 126 1.11 -21.09 9.69
CA VAL A 126 2.45 -20.49 9.50
C VAL A 126 2.73 -19.34 10.47
N ARG A 127 1.71 -18.66 10.97
CA ARG A 127 1.83 -17.64 12.01
C ARG A 127 2.11 -18.26 13.39
N GLU A 128 1.40 -19.32 13.75
CA GLU A 128 1.57 -20.06 15.00
C GLU A 128 2.93 -20.77 15.03
N ALA A 129 3.38 -21.31 13.89
CA ALA A 129 4.71 -21.90 13.73
C ALA A 129 5.84 -20.86 13.66
N GLY A 130 5.56 -19.56 13.69
CA GLY A 130 6.59 -18.51 13.59
C GLY A 130 7.24 -18.36 12.23
N LEU A 131 6.76 -19.07 11.21
CA LEU A 131 7.31 -19.06 9.85
C LEU A 131 6.93 -17.82 9.05
N TRP A 132 5.89 -17.11 9.45
CA TRP A 132 5.37 -15.95 8.75
C TRP A 132 4.84 -14.89 9.72
N LYS A 133 5.23 -13.64 9.47
CA LYS A 133 4.69 -12.48 10.18
C LYS A 133 3.93 -11.62 9.18
N PRO A 134 2.70 -11.17 9.51
CA PRO A 134 2.03 -10.19 8.67
C PRO A 134 2.88 -8.92 8.60
N ALA A 135 2.88 -8.28 7.42
CA ALA A 135 3.49 -6.96 7.30
C ALA A 135 2.88 -6.02 8.35
N PRO A 136 3.69 -5.15 8.98
CA PRO A 136 3.17 -4.18 9.95
C PRO A 136 2.07 -3.36 9.30
N ALA A 137 1.02 -3.06 10.07
CA ALA A 137 -0.08 -2.23 9.60
C ALA A 137 0.49 -0.86 9.19
N THR A 138 0.40 -0.54 7.90
CA THR A 138 0.74 0.80 7.42
C THR A 138 -0.39 1.73 7.82
N LEU A 139 -0.06 2.80 8.53
CA LEU A 139 -1.00 3.89 8.78
C LEU A 139 -1.42 4.47 7.42
N ARG A 140 -2.73 4.55 7.18
CA ARG A 140 -3.27 5.22 6.02
C ARG A 140 -2.96 6.71 6.17
N MET A 141 -2.17 7.27 5.26
CA MET A 141 -2.03 8.71 5.17
C MET A 141 -3.37 9.31 4.67
N ALA A 142 -3.68 10.53 5.10
CA ALA A 142 -4.83 11.25 4.59
C ALA A 142 -4.74 11.32 3.06
N ASP A 143 -5.84 10.99 2.37
CA ASP A 143 -5.88 11.08 0.92
C ASP A 143 -5.85 12.56 0.52
N TRP A 144 -5.13 12.87 -0.57
CA TRP A 144 -5.10 14.20 -1.14
C TRP A 144 -6.48 14.58 -1.70
N PRO A 145 -6.87 15.88 -1.67
CA PRO A 145 -8.06 16.32 -2.38
C PRO A 145 -7.98 16.03 -3.88
N PRO A 146 -9.11 15.88 -4.59
CA PRO A 146 -9.13 15.60 -6.03
C PRO A 146 -8.42 16.70 -6.82
N GLY A 147 -7.57 16.32 -7.76
CA GLY A 147 -6.80 17.21 -8.64
C GLY A 147 -5.64 17.96 -7.97
N GLU A 148 -5.38 17.71 -6.67
CA GLU A 148 -4.32 18.41 -5.95
C GLU A 148 -2.94 17.85 -6.31
N VAL A 149 -2.79 16.53 -6.37
CA VAL A 149 -1.49 15.87 -6.50
C VAL A 149 -1.49 14.79 -7.56
N ALA A 150 -0.39 14.66 -8.30
CA ALA A 150 0.03 13.44 -8.98
C ALA A 150 1.34 12.93 -8.37
N GLU A 151 1.51 11.62 -8.27
CA GLU A 151 2.75 10.95 -7.91
C GLU A 151 3.38 10.34 -9.17
N MET A 152 4.69 10.55 -9.36
CA MET A 152 5.46 10.05 -10.49
C MET A 152 6.58 9.13 -10.02
N ASP A 153 6.79 8.03 -10.73
CA ASP A 153 7.89 7.10 -10.49
C ASP A 153 8.39 6.47 -11.79
N PHE A 154 9.65 6.06 -11.78
CA PHE A 154 10.25 5.28 -12.86
C PHE A 154 10.50 3.84 -12.42
N GLY A 155 10.29 2.91 -13.34
CA GLY A 155 10.65 1.55 -13.09
C GLY A 155 10.91 0.73 -14.35
N ARG A 156 11.84 -0.21 -14.22
CA ARG A 156 12.15 -1.13 -15.31
C ARG A 156 10.99 -2.11 -15.50
N LEU A 157 10.49 -2.21 -16.73
CA LEU A 157 9.45 -3.19 -17.10
C LEU A 157 10.07 -4.52 -17.54
N GLY A 158 11.06 -4.46 -18.43
CA GLY A 158 11.68 -5.64 -19.02
C GLY A 158 12.46 -5.29 -20.26
N SER A 159 12.28 -6.07 -21.33
CA SER A 159 12.90 -5.81 -22.64
C SER A 159 11.94 -6.19 -23.75
N ILE A 160 12.02 -5.45 -24.86
CA ILE A 160 11.36 -5.78 -26.14
C ILE A 160 12.42 -6.08 -27.20
N ILE A 161 12.04 -6.81 -28.23
CA ILE A 161 12.85 -6.96 -29.43
C ILE A 161 12.21 -6.03 -30.46
N ASP A 162 12.95 -5.00 -30.85
CA ASP A 162 12.51 -4.09 -31.90
C ASP A 162 12.38 -4.82 -33.22
N ALA A 163 11.20 -4.75 -33.84
CA ALA A 163 10.87 -5.54 -35.02
C ALA A 163 11.67 -5.12 -36.26
N GLU A 164 12.11 -3.87 -36.34
CA GLU A 164 12.86 -3.38 -37.51
C GLU A 164 14.35 -3.69 -37.39
N SER A 165 14.95 -3.43 -36.22
CA SER A 165 16.38 -3.60 -36.00
C SER A 165 16.78 -4.98 -35.47
N GLY A 166 15.81 -5.77 -34.97
CA GLY A 166 16.05 -7.05 -34.30
C GLY A 166 16.79 -6.93 -32.95
N LYS A 167 17.06 -5.69 -32.48
CA LYS A 167 17.83 -5.45 -31.26
C LYS A 167 16.96 -5.56 -30.02
N LYS A 168 17.50 -6.21 -29.02
CA LYS A 168 16.89 -6.24 -27.67
C LYS A 168 17.12 -4.92 -26.97
N GLN A 169 16.05 -4.24 -26.60
CA GLN A 169 16.07 -2.95 -25.92
C GLN A 169 15.43 -3.07 -24.53
N THR A 170 16.07 -2.47 -23.53
CA THR A 170 15.46 -2.39 -22.18
C THR A 170 14.40 -1.33 -22.14
N VAL A 171 13.21 -1.69 -21.67
CA VAL A 171 12.08 -0.79 -21.51
C VAL A 171 11.90 -0.43 -20.05
N TRP A 172 11.80 0.86 -19.81
CA TRP A 172 11.38 1.47 -18.55
C TRP A 172 9.94 1.99 -18.69
N ALA A 173 9.32 2.37 -17.62
CA ALA A 173 8.10 3.13 -17.64
C ALA A 173 8.22 4.33 -16.72
N LEU A 174 7.70 5.46 -17.19
CA LEU A 174 7.24 6.55 -16.37
C LEU A 174 5.80 6.23 -15.98
N LEU A 175 5.53 6.10 -14.68
CA LEU A 175 4.18 5.87 -14.15
C LEU A 175 3.73 7.10 -13.38
N ILE A 176 2.53 7.57 -13.69
CA ILE A 176 1.88 8.70 -13.02
C ILE A 176 0.59 8.18 -12.41
N VAL A 177 0.39 8.46 -11.13
CA VAL A 177 -0.81 8.06 -10.38
C VAL A 177 -1.43 9.29 -9.76
N LEU A 178 -2.74 9.45 -9.91
CA LEU A 178 -3.53 10.42 -9.16
C LEU A 178 -3.96 9.79 -7.83
N PRO A 179 -3.45 10.26 -6.68
CA PRO A 179 -3.66 9.59 -5.39
C PRO A 179 -5.11 9.55 -4.94
N TYR A 180 -5.94 10.49 -5.37
CA TYR A 180 -7.36 10.52 -5.00
C TYR A 180 -8.14 9.38 -5.66
N SER A 181 -8.22 9.35 -6.99
CA SER A 181 -8.96 8.33 -7.75
C SER A 181 -8.23 7.01 -7.86
N ARG A 182 -6.92 6.98 -7.70
CA ARG A 182 -6.03 5.86 -8.06
C ARG A 182 -5.95 5.61 -9.57
N HIS A 183 -6.45 6.54 -10.38
CA HIS A 183 -6.29 6.46 -11.84
C HIS A 183 -4.84 6.70 -12.20
N CYS A 184 -4.33 5.95 -13.17
CA CYS A 184 -2.93 5.98 -13.52
C CYS A 184 -2.72 6.06 -15.03
N PHE A 185 -1.57 6.58 -15.41
CA PHE A 185 -1.06 6.59 -16.78
C PHE A 185 0.36 6.05 -16.79
N ALA A 186 0.69 5.24 -17.78
CA ALA A 186 2.02 4.65 -17.94
C ALA A 186 2.58 4.99 -19.31
N TRP A 187 3.82 5.50 -19.33
CA TRP A 187 4.56 5.84 -20.53
C TRP A 187 5.82 4.98 -20.66
N PRO A 188 5.83 3.96 -21.52
CA PRO A 188 7.02 3.20 -21.85
C PRO A 188 8.09 4.06 -22.53
N LEU A 189 9.35 3.90 -22.11
CA LEU A 189 10.48 4.66 -22.64
C LEU A 189 11.77 3.83 -22.59
N LEU A 190 12.76 4.20 -23.41
CA LEU A 190 14.05 3.51 -23.46
C LEU A 190 15.11 4.18 -22.57
N GLN A 191 15.00 5.49 -22.37
CA GLN A 191 15.97 6.29 -21.63
C GLN A 191 15.24 7.25 -20.68
N GLN A 192 15.79 7.44 -19.49
CA GLN A 192 15.24 8.36 -18.50
C GLN A 192 15.90 9.75 -18.66
N THR A 193 15.67 10.39 -19.81
CA THR A 193 16.15 11.77 -20.09
C THR A 193 15.08 12.80 -19.71
N LEU A 194 15.47 14.06 -19.61
CA LEU A 194 14.52 15.16 -19.37
C LEU A 194 13.48 15.24 -20.50
N ALA A 195 13.91 15.15 -21.76
CA ALA A 195 13.05 15.21 -22.91
C ALA A 195 12.00 14.08 -22.93
N GLU A 196 12.45 12.81 -22.71
CA GLU A 196 11.53 11.67 -22.63
C GLU A 196 10.58 11.75 -21.43
N SER A 197 11.03 12.32 -20.32
CA SER A 197 10.18 12.54 -19.15
C SER A 197 9.11 13.58 -19.39
N ILE A 198 9.47 14.70 -20.05
CA ILE A 198 8.53 15.74 -20.45
C ILE A 198 7.54 15.19 -21.47
N ALA A 199 7.99 14.45 -22.49
CA ALA A 199 7.09 13.80 -23.45
C ALA A 199 6.07 12.87 -22.77
N GLY A 200 6.52 12.08 -21.79
CA GLY A 200 5.62 11.23 -21.01
C GLY A 200 4.63 12.01 -20.13
N LEU A 201 5.05 13.15 -19.57
CA LEU A 201 4.16 14.03 -18.80
C LEU A 201 3.13 14.72 -19.70
N GLU A 202 3.53 15.20 -20.88
CA GLU A 202 2.61 15.77 -21.87
C GLU A 202 1.54 14.76 -22.30
N ALA A 203 1.96 13.51 -22.59
CA ALA A 203 1.03 12.43 -22.89
C ALA A 203 0.07 12.14 -21.72
N ALA A 204 0.57 12.21 -20.47
CA ALA A 204 -0.27 12.04 -19.29
C ALA A 204 -1.28 13.18 -19.13
N TRP A 205 -0.88 14.43 -19.35
CA TRP A 205 -1.80 15.56 -19.26
C TRP A 205 -2.89 15.50 -20.32
N GLN A 206 -2.55 15.04 -21.50
CA GLN A 206 -3.54 14.76 -22.55
C GLN A 206 -4.48 13.63 -22.16
N PHE A 207 -3.96 12.53 -21.63
CA PHE A 207 -4.74 11.37 -21.18
C PHE A 207 -5.73 11.74 -20.06
N PHE A 208 -5.27 12.49 -19.05
CA PHE A 208 -6.14 12.97 -17.96
C PHE A 208 -7.04 14.13 -18.38
N GLY A 209 -6.72 14.81 -19.45
CA GLY A 209 -7.42 16.02 -19.91
C GLY A 209 -7.16 17.23 -19.00
N GLY A 210 -6.02 17.26 -18.31
CA GLY A 210 -5.65 18.36 -17.42
C GLY A 210 -4.39 18.08 -16.62
N VAL A 211 -3.95 19.12 -15.89
CA VAL A 211 -2.70 19.13 -15.10
C VAL A 211 -3.03 19.24 -13.62
N PRO A 212 -2.49 18.39 -12.73
CA PRO A 212 -2.67 18.50 -11.29
C PRO A 212 -1.94 19.75 -10.75
N LYS A 213 -2.27 20.20 -9.56
CA LYS A 213 -1.61 21.37 -8.98
C LYS A 213 -0.16 21.09 -8.55
N ARG A 214 0.15 19.84 -8.18
CA ARG A 214 1.45 19.39 -7.70
C ARG A 214 1.84 18.07 -8.33
N LEU A 215 3.13 17.91 -8.60
CA LEU A 215 3.74 16.65 -9.02
C LEU A 215 4.80 16.25 -8.00
N ILE A 216 4.57 15.12 -7.33
CA ILE A 216 5.57 14.51 -6.43
C ILE A 216 6.38 13.52 -7.27
N LEU A 217 7.70 13.72 -7.33
CA LEU A 217 8.61 12.89 -8.12
C LEU A 217 9.78 12.38 -7.28
N ASP A 218 10.32 11.23 -7.69
CA ASP A 218 11.56 10.71 -7.10
C ASP A 218 12.78 11.50 -7.55
N ASN A 219 13.87 11.34 -6.83
CA ASN A 219 15.17 11.93 -7.15
C ASN A 219 15.80 11.25 -8.37
N PHE A 220 15.24 11.43 -9.55
CA PHE A 220 15.93 10.99 -10.77
C PHE A 220 16.79 12.12 -11.36
N SER A 221 18.01 11.78 -11.78
CA SER A 221 19.05 12.74 -12.10
C SER A 221 18.73 13.71 -13.25
N ALA A 222 17.81 13.35 -14.13
CA ALA A 222 17.41 14.23 -15.24
C ALA A 222 16.48 15.37 -14.81
N ALA A 223 15.70 15.19 -13.73
CA ALA A 223 14.84 16.25 -13.18
C ALA A 223 15.40 16.88 -11.92
N ILE A 224 16.31 16.22 -11.22
CA ILE A 224 16.87 16.67 -9.94
C ILE A 224 18.35 16.93 -10.09
N ALA A 225 18.77 18.19 -9.90
CA ALA A 225 20.16 18.61 -9.93
C ALA A 225 20.78 18.45 -8.54
N GLY A 226 21.87 17.67 -8.45
CA GLY A 226 22.65 17.47 -7.24
C GLY A 226 21.94 16.64 -6.18
N PRO A 227 22.48 15.48 -5.82
CA PRO A 227 21.90 14.64 -4.80
C PRO A 227 22.28 15.14 -3.40
N ASP A 228 21.83 16.32 -3.01
CA ASP A 228 21.75 16.60 -1.58
C ASP A 228 20.59 15.75 -1.03
N ALA A 229 20.96 14.74 -0.23
CA ALA A 229 20.00 13.79 0.32
C ALA A 229 18.93 14.45 1.22
N LEU A 230 19.12 15.69 1.62
CA LEU A 230 18.25 16.44 2.51
C LEU A 230 17.34 17.43 1.76
N GLU A 231 17.83 18.06 0.70
CA GLU A 231 17.09 19.06 -0.08
C GLU A 231 17.29 18.87 -1.59
N PRO A 232 16.66 17.89 -2.24
CA PRO A 232 16.75 17.70 -3.67
C PRO A 232 16.14 18.90 -4.41
N ARG A 233 16.85 19.42 -5.41
CA ARG A 233 16.39 20.57 -6.21
C ARG A 233 16.10 20.15 -7.64
N PRO A 234 14.94 20.54 -8.22
CA PRO A 234 14.67 20.29 -9.62
C PRO A 234 15.70 20.97 -10.53
N THR A 235 16.00 20.34 -11.68
CA THR A 235 16.84 20.97 -12.72
C THR A 235 16.12 22.19 -13.29
N ARG A 236 16.91 23.15 -13.81
CA ARG A 236 16.37 24.36 -14.41
C ARG A 236 15.33 24.04 -15.49
N GLY A 237 15.64 23.14 -16.40
CA GLY A 237 14.72 22.77 -17.48
C GLY A 237 13.41 22.16 -16.97
N PHE A 238 13.45 21.41 -15.87
CA PHE A 238 12.21 20.88 -15.26
C PHE A 238 11.41 21.95 -14.52
N ILE A 239 12.09 22.94 -13.91
CA ILE A 239 11.42 24.10 -13.29
C ILE A 239 10.71 24.93 -14.37
N GLU A 240 11.37 25.25 -15.48
CA GLU A 240 10.79 26.00 -16.60
C GLU A 240 9.55 25.28 -17.15
N TYR A 241 9.63 23.96 -17.34
CA TYR A 241 8.50 23.14 -17.75
C TYR A 241 7.34 23.18 -16.73
N SER A 242 7.64 23.04 -15.44
CA SER A 242 6.62 23.05 -14.40
C SER A 242 5.91 24.40 -14.30
N GLN A 243 6.64 25.50 -14.51
CA GLN A 243 6.09 26.86 -14.53
C GLN A 243 5.17 27.06 -15.74
N GLU A 244 5.58 26.61 -16.92
CA GLU A 244 4.78 26.70 -18.14
C GLU A 244 3.45 25.93 -17.99
N ARG A 245 3.51 24.71 -17.46
CA ARG A 245 2.30 23.89 -17.21
C ARG A 245 1.56 24.28 -15.94
N GLY A 246 2.13 25.19 -15.12
CA GLY A 246 1.50 25.75 -13.94
C GLY A 246 1.32 24.76 -12.79
N PHE A 247 2.17 23.76 -12.64
CA PHE A 247 2.19 22.87 -11.48
C PHE A 247 3.41 23.10 -10.58
N LEU A 248 3.29 22.76 -9.31
CA LEU A 248 4.41 22.78 -8.37
C LEU A 248 5.13 21.43 -8.42
N CYS A 249 6.46 21.49 -8.50
CA CYS A 249 7.31 20.31 -8.46
C CYS A 249 7.77 20.09 -7.02
N ASP A 250 7.36 18.97 -6.43
CA ASP A 250 7.73 18.56 -5.07
C ASP A 250 8.62 17.30 -5.12
N PRO A 251 9.96 17.44 -5.05
CA PRO A 251 10.84 16.28 -4.97
C PRO A 251 10.58 15.48 -3.68
N ALA A 252 10.39 14.16 -3.80
CA ALA A 252 10.26 13.29 -2.65
C ALA A 252 11.60 13.22 -1.90
N ARG A 253 11.54 13.26 -0.56
CA ARG A 253 12.75 13.18 0.27
C ARG A 253 13.40 11.82 0.17
N VAL A 254 14.72 11.79 0.06
CA VAL A 254 15.50 10.55 -0.03
C VAL A 254 15.19 9.62 1.14
N ARG A 255 14.96 8.34 0.85
CA ARG A 255 14.65 7.28 1.82
C ARG A 255 13.39 7.51 2.67
N ARG A 256 12.42 8.28 2.17
CA ARG A 256 11.11 8.41 2.81
C ARG A 256 10.00 7.85 1.90
N PRO A 257 9.81 6.53 1.86
CA PRO A 257 8.78 5.89 1.01
C PRO A 257 7.35 6.34 1.34
N LYS A 258 7.16 7.03 2.48
CA LYS A 258 5.86 7.60 2.86
C LYS A 258 5.48 8.83 2.03
N ASP A 259 6.42 9.45 1.31
CA ASP A 259 6.14 10.66 0.53
C ASP A 259 5.40 10.35 -0.78
N LYS A 260 5.52 9.11 -1.33
CA LYS A 260 4.80 8.64 -2.53
C LYS A 260 4.30 7.18 -2.43
N PRO A 261 3.39 6.88 -1.50
CA PRO A 261 3.00 5.51 -1.19
C PRO A 261 2.16 4.83 -2.28
N HIS A 262 1.61 5.59 -3.24
CA HIS A 262 0.64 5.09 -4.21
C HIS A 262 1.31 4.60 -5.49
N VAL A 263 2.40 5.24 -5.91
CA VAL A 263 3.09 4.92 -7.16
C VAL A 263 4.09 3.77 -7.01
N GLU A 264 4.73 3.58 -5.84
CA GLU A 264 5.76 2.53 -5.64
C GLU A 264 5.29 1.12 -6.02
N ARG A 265 4.06 0.76 -5.63
CA ARG A 265 3.46 -0.54 -5.98
C ARG A 265 2.93 -0.57 -7.42
N GLY A 266 2.73 0.59 -8.01
CA GLY A 266 2.19 0.74 -9.36
C GLY A 266 3.13 0.18 -10.43
N ILE A 267 4.43 0.43 -10.31
CA ILE A 267 5.43 -0.11 -11.24
C ILE A 267 5.46 -1.65 -11.21
N GLN A 268 5.42 -2.25 -10.03
CA GLN A 268 5.34 -3.71 -9.91
C GLN A 268 4.05 -4.24 -10.56
N TYR A 269 2.92 -3.60 -10.29
CA TYR A 269 1.63 -3.97 -10.86
C TYR A 269 1.63 -3.85 -12.39
N LEU A 270 2.16 -2.76 -12.94
CA LEU A 270 2.32 -2.55 -14.38
C LEU A 270 3.20 -3.64 -15.00
N ARG A 271 4.35 -3.96 -14.39
CA ARG A 271 5.23 -5.02 -14.87
C ARG A 271 4.55 -6.39 -14.89
N GLU A 272 3.89 -6.76 -13.80
CA GLU A 272 3.33 -8.10 -13.62
C GLU A 272 2.01 -8.32 -14.39
N ARG A 273 1.24 -7.26 -14.64
CA ARG A 273 -0.11 -7.38 -15.19
C ARG A 273 -0.25 -6.85 -16.61
N PHE A 274 0.65 -6.00 -17.04
CA PHE A 274 0.67 -5.47 -18.41
C PHE A 274 1.86 -6.03 -19.20
N PHE A 275 3.08 -5.82 -18.72
CA PHE A 275 4.27 -6.03 -19.53
C PHE A 275 4.67 -7.51 -19.66
N LYS A 276 4.68 -8.26 -18.54
CA LYS A 276 5.00 -9.69 -18.57
C LYS A 276 3.95 -10.49 -19.31
N GLY A 277 4.39 -11.18 -20.36
CA GLY A 277 3.52 -11.96 -21.24
C GLY A 277 2.85 -11.11 -22.33
N GLY A 278 3.11 -9.81 -22.38
CA GLY A 278 2.71 -8.94 -23.49
C GLY A 278 3.60 -9.16 -24.73
N SER A 279 3.05 -8.87 -25.90
CA SER A 279 3.77 -8.89 -27.18
C SER A 279 3.72 -7.47 -27.77
N PHE A 280 4.88 -6.89 -28.00
CA PHE A 280 5.03 -5.52 -28.47
C PHE A 280 5.91 -5.50 -29.73
N ARG A 281 5.40 -4.91 -30.81
CA ARG A 281 6.10 -4.78 -32.09
C ARG A 281 7.17 -3.67 -32.08
N SER A 282 6.88 -2.60 -31.33
CA SER A 282 7.75 -1.43 -31.19
C SER A 282 7.50 -0.76 -29.84
N LEU A 283 8.29 0.27 -29.52
CA LEU A 283 8.04 1.11 -28.35
C LEU A 283 6.70 1.83 -28.43
N ASP A 284 6.32 2.32 -29.61
CA ASP A 284 5.06 3.05 -29.80
C ASP A 284 3.84 2.11 -29.67
N ASP A 285 3.94 0.89 -30.21
CA ASP A 285 2.92 -0.14 -29.98
C ASP A 285 2.80 -0.47 -28.47
N CYS A 286 3.93 -0.50 -27.73
CA CYS A 286 3.91 -0.67 -26.29
C CYS A 286 3.22 0.52 -25.57
N ARG A 287 3.45 1.76 -26.02
CA ARG A 287 2.80 2.98 -25.51
C ARG A 287 1.28 2.96 -25.72
N GLU A 288 0.82 2.65 -26.92
CA GLU A 288 -0.60 2.54 -27.24
C GLU A 288 -1.31 1.45 -26.41
N GLN A 289 -0.66 0.29 -26.27
CA GLN A 289 -1.18 -0.79 -25.43
C GLN A 289 -1.21 -0.42 -23.95
N ALA A 290 -0.19 0.33 -23.45
CA ALA A 290 -0.13 0.79 -22.06
C ALA A 290 -1.25 1.79 -21.76
N GLU A 291 -1.52 2.74 -22.66
CA GLU A 291 -2.62 3.71 -22.51
C GLU A 291 -3.98 3.01 -22.44
N ARG A 292 -4.25 2.08 -23.37
CA ARG A 292 -5.47 1.27 -23.33
C ARG A 292 -5.59 0.47 -22.05
N TRP A 293 -4.50 -0.16 -21.62
CA TRP A 293 -4.47 -0.92 -20.37
C TRP A 293 -4.73 -0.03 -19.14
N CYS A 294 -4.18 1.17 -19.09
CA CYS A 294 -4.44 2.14 -18.02
C CYS A 294 -5.92 2.53 -17.98
N SER A 295 -6.52 2.76 -19.12
CA SER A 295 -7.94 3.18 -19.26
C SER A 295 -8.91 2.03 -18.94
N GLU A 296 -8.72 0.87 -19.58
CA GLU A 296 -9.72 -0.21 -19.64
C GLU A 296 -9.51 -1.29 -18.59
N VAL A 297 -8.26 -1.58 -18.22
CA VAL A 297 -7.94 -2.65 -17.27
C VAL A 297 -7.62 -2.08 -15.88
N ALA A 298 -6.62 -1.22 -15.77
CA ALA A 298 -6.24 -0.63 -14.49
C ALA A 298 -7.31 0.32 -13.96
N GLY A 299 -7.92 1.11 -14.86
CA GLY A 299 -8.95 2.09 -14.52
C GLY A 299 -10.30 1.48 -14.14
N LEU A 300 -10.63 0.29 -14.66
CA LEU A 300 -11.92 -0.36 -14.44
C LEU A 300 -11.85 -1.54 -13.45
N ARG A 301 -10.69 -1.81 -12.85
CA ARG A 301 -10.59 -2.81 -11.78
C ARG A 301 -11.05 -2.24 -10.44
N VAL A 302 -11.61 -3.07 -9.57
CA VAL A 302 -11.85 -2.68 -8.17
C VAL A 302 -10.50 -2.50 -7.46
N HIS A 303 -10.20 -1.27 -7.03
CA HIS A 303 -8.95 -0.97 -6.34
C HIS A 303 -8.94 -1.57 -4.93
N GLY A 304 -7.85 -2.27 -4.56
CA GLY A 304 -7.77 -3.04 -3.32
C GLY A 304 -7.99 -2.23 -2.04
N THR A 305 -7.58 -0.96 -2.02
CA THR A 305 -7.68 -0.09 -0.84
C THR A 305 -8.98 0.72 -0.83
N THR A 306 -9.30 1.40 -1.93
CA THR A 306 -10.48 2.28 -2.01
C THR A 306 -11.78 1.52 -2.23
N ARG A 307 -11.71 0.28 -2.75
CA ARG A 307 -12.85 -0.54 -3.16
C ARG A 307 -13.72 0.08 -4.26
N GLN A 308 -13.18 1.07 -4.95
CA GLN A 308 -13.81 1.79 -6.06
C GLN A 308 -13.09 1.48 -7.37
N LEU A 309 -13.70 1.86 -8.49
CA LEU A 309 -13.12 1.79 -9.83
C LEU A 309 -12.37 3.11 -10.10
N PRO A 310 -11.06 3.11 -10.34
CA PRO A 310 -10.25 4.34 -10.48
C PRO A 310 -10.78 5.31 -11.54
N ARG A 311 -11.06 4.85 -12.75
CA ARG A 311 -11.51 5.69 -13.85
C ARG A 311 -12.88 6.33 -13.60
N PRO A 312 -13.95 5.63 -13.18
CA PRO A 312 -15.20 6.26 -12.83
C PRO A 312 -15.10 7.33 -11.73
N VAL A 313 -14.28 7.08 -10.68
CA VAL A 313 -14.03 8.09 -9.64
C VAL A 313 -13.31 9.29 -10.22
N PHE A 314 -12.29 9.08 -11.05
CA PHE A 314 -11.58 10.15 -11.74
C PHE A 314 -12.53 11.01 -12.59
N GLU A 315 -13.34 10.39 -13.44
CA GLU A 315 -14.26 11.08 -14.33
C GLU A 315 -15.33 11.88 -13.58
N ALA A 316 -15.84 11.33 -12.48
CA ALA A 316 -16.92 11.95 -11.71
C ALA A 316 -16.44 13.08 -10.77
N GLU A 317 -15.27 12.92 -10.15
CA GLU A 317 -14.90 13.75 -9.00
C GLU A 317 -13.58 14.50 -9.18
N GLU A 318 -12.62 13.99 -9.96
CA GLU A 318 -11.26 14.53 -10.02
C GLU A 318 -10.96 15.28 -11.31
N ARG A 319 -11.43 14.81 -12.46
CA ARG A 319 -11.13 15.40 -13.77
C ARG A 319 -11.43 16.90 -13.84
N ALA A 320 -12.58 17.34 -13.33
CA ALA A 320 -13.00 18.74 -13.33
C ALA A 320 -12.19 19.62 -12.35
N LYS A 321 -11.33 19.04 -11.52
CA LYS A 321 -10.46 19.76 -10.57
C LYS A 321 -9.04 19.94 -11.08
N LEU A 322 -8.68 19.28 -12.16
CA LEU A 322 -7.41 19.50 -12.85
C LEU A 322 -7.41 20.89 -13.51
N LYS A 323 -6.22 21.47 -13.65
CA LYS A 323 -6.03 22.68 -14.46
C LYS A 323 -6.20 22.32 -15.94
N THR A 324 -6.72 23.25 -16.71
CA THR A 324 -6.86 23.06 -18.17
C THR A 324 -5.51 22.80 -18.81
N TYR A 325 -5.45 21.79 -19.64
CA TYR A 325 -4.33 21.50 -20.53
C TYR A 325 -4.69 21.97 -21.95
N ASP A 326 -3.87 22.83 -22.51
CA ASP A 326 -4.13 23.50 -23.81
C ASP A 326 -3.73 22.68 -25.03
N GLY A 327 -2.99 21.58 -24.81
CA GLY A 327 -2.49 20.71 -25.87
C GLY A 327 -1.34 21.31 -26.70
N VAL A 328 -0.83 22.48 -26.33
CA VAL A 328 0.32 23.09 -27.00
C VAL A 328 1.58 22.30 -26.66
N VAL A 329 2.33 21.89 -27.67
CA VAL A 329 3.57 21.13 -27.47
C VAL A 329 4.60 22.01 -26.75
N TYR A 330 5.17 21.49 -25.69
CA TYR A 330 6.28 22.14 -24.98
C TYR A 330 7.59 21.84 -25.70
N ASP A 331 8.28 22.88 -26.16
CA ASP A 331 9.61 22.78 -26.76
C ASP A 331 10.65 22.68 -25.64
N VAL A 332 11.32 21.54 -25.56
CA VAL A 332 12.33 21.28 -24.51
C VAL A 332 13.63 21.99 -24.87
N PRO A 333 14.05 23.04 -24.12
CA PRO A 333 15.23 23.78 -24.44
C PRO A 333 16.50 22.93 -24.23
N GLU A 334 17.38 22.89 -25.26
CA GLU A 334 18.72 22.33 -25.16
C GLU A 334 19.71 23.40 -24.71
N TRP A 335 20.18 23.29 -23.48
CA TRP A 335 21.23 24.17 -22.97
C TRP A 335 22.60 23.62 -23.33
N LYS A 336 23.35 24.36 -24.13
CA LYS A 336 24.78 24.08 -24.43
C LYS A 336 25.67 25.14 -23.78
N GLU A 337 26.68 24.71 -23.01
CA GLU A 337 27.73 25.61 -22.59
C GLU A 337 28.52 26.02 -23.81
N VAL A 338 28.58 27.31 -24.07
CA VAL A 338 29.45 27.88 -25.11
C VAL A 338 30.79 28.15 -24.45
N THR A 339 31.80 27.35 -24.77
CA THR A 339 33.20 27.53 -24.37
C THR A 339 33.88 28.56 -25.24
#